data_ce4a25b0b5ab244b114eecc2d94f4612
#
_entry.id   ce4a25b0b5ab244b114eecc2d94f4612
#
_cell.length_a   1.000
_cell.length_b   1.000
_cell.length_c   1.000
_cell.angle_alpha   90.00
_cell.angle_beta   90.00
_cell.angle_gamma   90.00
#
_symmetry.space_group_name_H-M   'P 1'
#
loop_
_entity.id
_entity.type
_entity.pdbx_description
1 polymer ?
#
loop_
_entity_poly.entity_id
_entity_poly.type
_entity_poly.pdbx_seq_one_letter_code
_entity_poly.pdbx_strand_id
1 'polypeptide(L)'
;MGEYITACGISRKICTQGPDGMLKETLGGQPSIRKYVAHKIAQLENSDRDMRSLFRLMFSEKENVLAESTDGYKIRSLTYGESLENVRRKTARLAALLGGVPRGSVVGLCLANSPDWIETFWAILQAGYKPLLINDRLDDGTIADACAACGVKAAVSEGRQFGVRHIRLAQLLEDADASSVTDDRFENEIFLMSSNSSQHLKICGYTGEQFYHQILDSAAILRRCRAIKKHYKGRLKLLALLPFCHIFGLAAVYIWFCFFSRTLVFLKDLAPDTIVNTVRKHRVTHIFAVPLFWETVYKSALVRIRERGHRTYEKFLRGLKLCGVPLLGRLITRFGFREVRDNLFGESVCFCISGGGAISADVLRFVNAAGYPLSNGYGMTEIGITSVELSGSARVRMRGSVGAPFASAEYRIGDGGELFVRTPPAAKGLFCDGARTEQDGWFNTHDLFAVKRGRYYIQGRKDDLLVCSNGENINPDMTEQLFRADGVQRVCLLPSPRQSGKILLVAE
;
A
#
# COMPACT_ATOMS: atom_id res chain seq x y z
N MET A 1 -15.42 24.12 -23.68
CA MET A 1 -14.82 22.97 -24.41
C MET A 1 -13.44 23.39 -24.85
N GLY A 2 -12.42 22.84 -24.27
CA GLY A 2 -11.03 23.08 -24.67
C GLY A 2 -10.53 21.92 -25.51
N GLU A 3 -9.99 22.19 -26.67
CA GLU A 3 -9.21 21.23 -27.44
C GLU A 3 -7.77 21.30 -26.99
N TYR A 4 -7.21 20.16 -26.58
CA TYR A 4 -5.80 20.09 -26.24
C TYR A 4 -5.07 19.26 -27.28
N ILE A 5 -3.98 19.82 -27.79
CA ILE A 5 -3.07 19.10 -28.68
C ILE A 5 -2.02 18.43 -27.82
N THR A 6 -1.90 17.11 -27.90
CA THR A 6 -0.84 16.36 -27.23
C THR A 6 0.40 16.32 -28.10
N ALA A 7 1.57 16.14 -27.48
CA ALA A 7 2.87 16.02 -28.18
C ALA A 7 2.88 14.97 -29.31
N CYS A 8 1.87 14.11 -29.41
CA CYS A 8 1.71 13.16 -30.50
C CYS A 8 0.81 13.64 -31.66
N GLY A 9 0.43 14.92 -31.70
CA GLY A 9 -0.36 15.49 -32.80
C GLY A 9 -1.80 14.99 -32.92
N ILE A 10 -2.33 14.33 -31.90
CA ILE A 10 -3.71 13.81 -31.92
C ILE A 10 -4.59 14.79 -31.14
N SER A 11 -5.46 15.49 -31.85
CA SER A 11 -6.51 16.30 -31.25
C SER A 11 -7.48 15.41 -30.48
N ARG A 12 -7.71 15.75 -29.20
CA ARG A 12 -8.70 15.05 -28.39
C ARG A 12 -9.59 16.04 -27.63
N LYS A 13 -10.86 15.72 -27.60
CA LYS A 13 -11.76 16.32 -26.62
C LYS A 13 -11.51 15.63 -25.30
N ILE A 14 -10.83 16.32 -24.42
CA ILE A 14 -10.64 15.85 -23.06
C ILE A 14 -11.66 16.53 -22.17
N CYS A 15 -12.28 15.72 -21.35
CA CYS A 15 -13.02 16.13 -20.21
C CYS A 15 -14.39 16.76 -20.45
N THR A 16 -15.38 15.92 -20.57
CA THR A 16 -16.63 16.26 -19.90
C THR A 16 -16.50 15.79 -18.46
N GLN A 17 -16.28 16.71 -17.54
CA GLN A 17 -16.40 16.43 -16.11
C GLN A 17 -17.86 16.07 -15.85
N GLY A 18 -18.10 14.77 -15.62
CA GLY A 18 -19.38 14.36 -15.07
C GLY A 18 -19.40 14.68 -13.57
N PRO A 19 -20.57 14.70 -12.93
CA PRO A 19 -20.70 14.91 -11.49
C PRO A 19 -19.88 13.91 -10.64
N ASP A 20 -19.29 12.90 -11.28
CA ASP A 20 -18.46 11.87 -10.65
C ASP A 20 -16.96 12.16 -10.70
N GLY A 21 -16.51 13.32 -11.22
CA GLY A 21 -15.09 13.69 -11.27
C GLY A 21 -14.20 12.72 -12.04
N MET A 22 -14.73 12.02 -13.03
CA MET A 22 -13.95 11.16 -13.91
C MET A 22 -13.53 11.89 -15.17
N LEU A 23 -12.25 11.76 -15.52
CA LEU A 23 -11.79 12.01 -16.87
C LEU A 23 -12.50 11.05 -17.84
N LYS A 24 -13.48 11.54 -18.59
CA LYS A 24 -14.01 10.82 -19.75
C LYS A 24 -13.19 11.19 -20.98
N GLU A 25 -12.19 10.38 -21.30
CA GLU A 25 -11.58 10.43 -22.62
C GLU A 25 -12.53 9.79 -23.63
N THR A 26 -13.09 10.56 -24.52
CA THR A 26 -13.82 10.03 -25.68
C THR A 26 -12.96 10.17 -26.92
N LEU A 27 -12.30 9.11 -27.30
CA LEU A 27 -11.74 8.93 -28.64
C LEU A 27 -12.58 7.87 -29.36
N GLY A 28 -13.44 8.29 -30.26
CA GLY A 28 -14.31 7.35 -30.94
C GLY A 28 -15.16 6.47 -30.02
N GLY A 29 -15.62 7.03 -28.88
CA GLY A 29 -16.52 6.34 -27.93
C GLY A 29 -15.85 5.46 -26.87
N GLN A 30 -14.51 5.36 -26.80
CA GLN A 30 -13.83 4.60 -25.75
C GLN A 30 -12.78 5.45 -25.00
N PRO A 31 -12.78 5.44 -23.66
CA PRO A 31 -11.75 6.10 -22.88
C PRO A 31 -10.41 5.41 -23.08
N SER A 32 -9.42 6.13 -23.56
CA SER A 32 -8.06 5.61 -23.75
C SER A 32 -7.21 5.87 -22.51
N ILE A 33 -7.39 5.03 -21.50
CA ILE A 33 -6.57 5.08 -20.28
C ILE A 33 -5.07 5.01 -20.57
N ARG A 34 -4.67 4.27 -21.62
CA ARG A 34 -3.26 4.21 -22.01
C ARG A 34 -2.70 5.57 -22.37
N LYS A 35 -3.49 6.40 -23.07
CA LYS A 35 -3.07 7.76 -23.43
C LYS A 35 -3.01 8.67 -22.21
N TYR A 36 -4.00 8.56 -21.31
CA TYR A 36 -3.98 9.31 -20.06
C TYR A 36 -2.74 8.98 -19.21
N VAL A 37 -2.50 7.68 -18.96
CA VAL A 37 -1.33 7.23 -18.21
C VAL A 37 -0.03 7.65 -18.90
N ALA A 38 0.07 7.50 -20.23
CA ALA A 38 1.25 7.93 -20.98
C ALA A 38 1.48 9.44 -20.88
N HIS A 39 0.42 10.23 -20.93
CA HIS A 39 0.51 11.69 -20.75
C HIS A 39 1.02 12.07 -19.35
N LYS A 40 0.45 11.49 -18.29
CA LYS A 40 0.91 11.75 -16.90
C LYS A 40 2.37 11.31 -16.69
N ILE A 41 2.76 10.19 -17.28
CA ILE A 41 4.15 9.70 -17.20
C ILE A 41 5.09 10.65 -17.97
N ALA A 42 4.71 11.11 -19.16
CA ALA A 42 5.53 12.08 -19.90
C ALA A 42 5.70 13.40 -19.13
N GLN A 43 4.66 13.87 -18.43
CA GLN A 43 4.79 15.04 -17.53
C GLN A 43 5.77 14.77 -16.39
N LEU A 44 5.73 13.56 -15.80
CA LEU A 44 6.63 13.15 -14.73
C LEU A 44 8.09 13.06 -15.23
N GLU A 45 8.32 12.45 -16.39
CA GLU A 45 9.64 12.31 -17.01
C GLU A 45 10.31 13.66 -17.34
N ASN A 46 9.49 14.68 -17.62
CA ASN A 46 9.95 16.05 -17.88
C ASN A 46 9.98 16.94 -16.62
N SER A 47 9.86 16.35 -15.43
CA SER A 47 9.90 17.09 -14.16
C SER A 47 11.25 16.95 -13.45
N ASP A 48 11.46 17.76 -12.40
CA ASP A 48 12.69 17.74 -11.60
C ASP A 48 12.83 16.47 -10.72
N ARG A 49 11.89 15.56 -10.76
CA ARG A 49 11.85 14.30 -9.97
C ARG A 49 11.91 14.51 -8.46
N ASP A 50 11.50 15.67 -8.01
CA ASP A 50 11.44 16.03 -6.58
C ASP A 50 10.02 15.94 -6.03
N MET A 51 9.87 16.04 -4.70
CA MET A 51 8.56 15.99 -4.03
C MET A 51 7.65 17.14 -4.46
N ARG A 52 8.21 18.31 -4.78
CA ARG A 52 7.46 19.48 -5.28
C ARG A 52 6.81 19.19 -6.63
N SER A 53 7.56 18.60 -7.56
CA SER A 53 7.05 18.21 -8.87
C SER A 53 5.98 17.12 -8.77
N LEU A 54 6.18 16.13 -7.90
CA LEU A 54 5.16 15.10 -7.60
C LEU A 54 3.88 15.73 -7.06
N PHE A 55 3.99 16.66 -6.11
CA PHE A 55 2.86 17.39 -5.56
C PHE A 55 2.08 18.14 -6.63
N ARG A 56 2.76 18.96 -7.44
CA ARG A 56 2.14 19.74 -8.53
C ARG A 56 1.42 18.83 -9.53
N LEU A 57 2.06 17.75 -9.95
CA LEU A 57 1.46 16.80 -10.89
C LEU A 57 0.27 16.03 -10.27
N MET A 58 0.35 15.64 -9.00
CA MET A 58 -0.72 14.95 -8.31
C MET A 58 -1.97 15.82 -8.18
N PHE A 59 -1.82 17.09 -7.83
CA PHE A 59 -2.90 18.04 -7.62
C PHE A 59 -3.28 18.85 -8.88
N SER A 60 -2.80 18.45 -10.06
CA SER A 60 -3.08 19.18 -11.32
C SER A 60 -4.56 19.11 -11.76
N GLU A 61 -5.25 18.04 -11.42
CA GLU A 61 -6.65 17.81 -11.82
C GLU A 61 -7.60 18.10 -10.67
N LYS A 62 -7.81 19.39 -10.39
CA LYS A 62 -8.46 19.93 -9.20
C LYS A 62 -9.90 19.44 -8.99
N GLU A 63 -10.63 19.20 -10.07
CA GLU A 63 -12.05 18.82 -10.03
C GLU A 63 -12.27 17.33 -9.69
N ASN A 64 -11.21 16.51 -9.78
CA ASN A 64 -11.33 15.10 -9.45
C ASN A 64 -11.48 14.91 -7.94
N VAL A 65 -12.17 13.86 -7.53
CA VAL A 65 -12.35 13.53 -6.12
C VAL A 65 -11.14 12.77 -5.60
N LEU A 66 -10.46 13.36 -4.63
CA LEU A 66 -9.32 12.76 -3.91
C LEU A 66 -9.81 11.75 -2.87
N ALA A 67 -10.77 12.14 -2.06
CA ALA A 67 -11.19 11.36 -0.91
C ALA A 67 -12.71 11.20 -0.85
N GLU A 68 -13.15 10.02 -0.43
CA GLU A 68 -14.52 9.77 0.00
C GLU A 68 -14.53 9.16 1.40
N SER A 69 -15.50 9.56 2.21
CA SER A 69 -15.79 8.97 3.52
C SER A 69 -17.29 8.91 3.73
N THR A 70 -17.74 8.23 4.77
CA THR A 70 -19.16 8.22 5.15
C THR A 70 -19.32 8.49 6.64
N ASP A 71 -20.30 9.31 6.98
CA ASP A 71 -20.74 9.53 8.36
C ASP A 71 -21.80 8.50 8.83
N GLY A 72 -21.99 7.44 8.05
CA GLY A 72 -23.00 6.41 8.23
C GLY A 72 -24.14 6.52 7.19
N TYR A 73 -24.61 7.71 6.86
CA TYR A 73 -25.72 7.93 5.93
C TYR A 73 -25.27 8.53 4.59
N LYS A 74 -24.50 9.60 4.60
CA LYS A 74 -24.11 10.33 3.40
C LYS A 74 -22.64 10.06 3.05
N ILE A 75 -22.36 10.00 1.75
CA ILE A 75 -21.00 10.03 1.24
C ILE A 75 -20.56 11.50 1.20
N ARG A 76 -19.45 11.78 1.87
CA ARG A 76 -18.74 13.06 1.77
C ARG A 76 -17.57 12.87 0.82
N SER A 77 -17.39 13.83 -0.05
CA SER A 77 -16.32 13.84 -1.04
C SER A 77 -15.47 15.09 -0.86
N LEU A 78 -14.18 14.96 -1.04
CA LEU A 78 -13.19 16.04 -1.06
C LEU A 78 -12.46 15.99 -2.39
N THR A 79 -12.44 17.10 -3.12
CA THR A 79 -11.72 17.19 -4.40
C THR A 79 -10.22 17.44 -4.20
N TYR A 80 -9.43 17.20 -5.24
CA TYR A 80 -8.01 17.57 -5.25
C TYR A 80 -7.81 19.08 -5.08
N GLY A 81 -8.72 19.89 -5.64
CA GLY A 81 -8.69 21.36 -5.50
C GLY A 81 -8.93 21.82 -4.07
N GLU A 82 -9.98 21.31 -3.42
CA GLU A 82 -10.28 21.63 -2.02
C GLU A 82 -9.15 21.19 -1.09
N SER A 83 -8.61 19.98 -1.31
CA SER A 83 -7.47 19.49 -0.53
C SER A 83 -6.20 20.34 -0.78
N LEU A 84 -5.95 20.81 -2.00
CA LEU A 84 -4.85 21.73 -2.28
C LEU A 84 -4.95 23.04 -1.48
N GLU A 85 -6.14 23.60 -1.37
CA GLU A 85 -6.37 24.81 -0.55
C GLU A 85 -6.20 24.52 0.95
N ASN A 86 -6.61 23.34 1.42
CA ASN A 86 -6.36 22.90 2.79
C ASN A 86 -4.86 22.73 3.06
N VAL A 87 -4.09 22.15 2.12
CA VAL A 87 -2.62 22.05 2.22
C VAL A 87 -2.01 23.44 2.42
N ARG A 88 -2.40 24.42 1.61
CA ARG A 88 -1.88 25.79 1.70
C ARG A 88 -2.19 26.44 3.05
N ARG A 89 -3.43 26.33 3.54
CA ARG A 89 -3.83 26.84 4.87
C ARG A 89 -3.01 26.18 5.99
N LYS A 90 -2.88 24.85 5.97
CA LYS A 90 -2.06 24.11 6.94
C LYS A 90 -0.58 24.49 6.83
N THR A 91 -0.07 24.76 5.63
CA THR A 91 1.31 25.24 5.43
C THR A 91 1.54 26.58 6.14
N ALA A 92 0.64 27.54 5.95
CA ALA A 92 0.71 28.84 6.62
C ALA A 92 0.68 28.70 8.16
N ARG A 93 -0.23 27.86 8.67
CA ARG A 93 -0.32 27.57 10.11
C ARG A 93 0.93 26.90 10.65
N LEU A 94 1.47 25.89 9.95
CA LEU A 94 2.71 25.22 10.34
C LEU A 94 3.89 26.21 10.37
N ALA A 95 4.02 27.06 9.37
CA ALA A 95 5.08 28.06 9.33
C ALA A 95 5.01 29.01 10.54
N ALA A 96 3.82 29.43 10.95
CA ALA A 96 3.61 30.25 12.13
C ALA A 96 3.89 29.48 13.43
N LEU A 97 3.34 28.26 13.57
CA LEU A 97 3.54 27.42 14.74
C LEU A 97 4.98 26.93 14.90
N LEU A 98 5.76 26.81 13.84
CA LEU A 98 7.16 26.37 13.84
C LEU A 98 8.14 27.57 13.80
N GLY A 99 7.64 28.80 14.03
CA GLY A 99 8.50 29.96 14.14
C GLY A 99 9.67 29.73 15.10
N GLY A 100 10.91 29.96 14.64
CA GLY A 100 12.14 29.68 15.37
C GLY A 100 12.71 28.27 15.21
N VAL A 101 11.98 27.32 14.59
CA VAL A 101 12.53 26.01 14.20
C VAL A 101 13.27 26.17 12.85
N PRO A 102 14.55 25.80 12.75
CA PRO A 102 15.30 25.91 11.52
C PRO A 102 14.63 25.08 10.41
N ARG A 103 14.60 25.64 9.19
CA ARG A 103 14.12 24.91 8.00
C ARG A 103 15.01 23.71 7.71
N GLY A 104 14.47 22.70 7.02
CA GLY A 104 15.13 21.43 6.83
C GLY A 104 15.13 20.55 8.08
N SER A 105 14.61 21.04 9.24
CA SER A 105 14.43 20.22 10.43
C SER A 105 13.37 19.15 10.21
N VAL A 106 13.48 18.07 11.00
CA VAL A 106 12.51 16.97 10.96
C VAL A 106 11.30 17.30 11.83
N VAL A 107 10.11 17.07 11.28
CA VAL A 107 8.82 17.20 11.95
C VAL A 107 8.09 15.86 11.91
N GLY A 108 7.72 15.34 13.07
CA GLY A 108 6.95 14.09 13.17
C GLY A 108 5.51 14.27 12.69
N LEU A 109 5.01 13.30 11.93
CA LEU A 109 3.61 13.20 11.51
C LEU A 109 3.00 11.91 12.07
N CYS A 110 2.20 12.03 13.13
CA CYS A 110 1.57 10.93 13.85
C CYS A 110 0.03 11.08 13.83
N LEU A 111 -0.58 10.74 12.72
CA LEU A 111 -2.03 10.80 12.50
C LEU A 111 -2.51 9.48 11.86
N ALA A 112 -3.75 9.10 12.16
CA ALA A 112 -4.41 8.01 11.45
C ALA A 112 -4.70 8.40 9.99
N ASN A 113 -4.88 7.39 9.12
CA ASN A 113 -5.23 7.62 7.71
C ASN A 113 -6.49 8.50 7.59
N SER A 114 -6.33 9.65 7.00
CA SER A 114 -7.42 10.62 6.77
C SER A 114 -7.02 11.59 5.66
N PRO A 115 -7.94 12.38 5.12
CA PRO A 115 -7.58 13.52 4.28
C PRO A 115 -6.62 14.49 5.00
N ASP A 116 -6.82 14.70 6.30
CA ASP A 116 -5.93 15.56 7.12
C ASP A 116 -4.50 15.04 7.18
N TRP A 117 -4.30 13.71 7.20
CA TRP A 117 -2.96 13.11 7.10
C TRP A 117 -2.27 13.53 5.79
N ILE A 118 -3.00 13.39 4.66
CA ILE A 118 -2.48 13.76 3.33
C ILE A 118 -2.12 15.24 3.28
N GLU A 119 -3.03 16.08 3.71
CA GLU A 119 -2.86 17.52 3.68
C GLU A 119 -1.72 18.00 4.60
N THR A 120 -1.59 17.39 5.78
CA THR A 120 -0.51 17.71 6.73
C THR A 120 0.84 17.22 6.22
N PHE A 121 0.89 16.05 5.58
CA PHE A 121 2.11 15.54 4.96
C PHE A 121 2.69 16.53 3.94
N TRP A 122 1.86 17.01 3.02
CA TRP A 122 2.30 17.99 2.02
C TRP A 122 2.56 19.37 2.62
N ALA A 123 1.79 19.76 3.63
CA ALA A 123 2.01 21.01 4.33
C ALA A 123 3.37 21.08 5.05
N ILE A 124 3.81 19.98 5.66
CA ILE A 124 5.14 19.89 6.27
C ILE A 124 6.23 20.11 5.22
N LEU A 125 6.14 19.41 4.08
CA LEU A 125 7.10 19.56 2.98
C LEU A 125 7.09 20.97 2.39
N GLN A 126 5.91 21.53 2.12
CA GLN A 126 5.74 22.86 1.55
C GLN A 126 6.20 23.98 2.52
N ALA A 127 6.09 23.76 3.83
CA ALA A 127 6.60 24.68 4.85
C ALA A 127 8.12 24.63 5.00
N GLY A 128 8.82 23.72 4.32
CA GLY A 128 10.28 23.58 4.34
C GLY A 128 10.79 22.68 5.46
N TYR A 129 10.02 21.64 5.81
CA TYR A 129 10.38 20.66 6.84
C TYR A 129 10.30 19.24 6.30
N LYS A 130 11.06 18.32 6.90
CA LYS A 130 11.13 16.91 6.51
C LYS A 130 10.20 16.09 7.40
N PRO A 131 9.14 15.43 6.87
CA PRO A 131 8.26 14.62 7.69
C PRO A 131 8.92 13.29 8.10
N LEU A 132 8.90 12.96 9.39
CA LEU A 132 9.05 11.60 9.89
C LEU A 132 7.66 11.00 10.03
N LEU A 133 7.37 9.94 9.27
CA LEU A 133 6.07 9.29 9.26
C LEU A 133 5.98 8.29 10.41
N ILE A 134 5.21 8.62 11.43
CA ILE A 134 5.10 7.87 12.68
C ILE A 134 3.82 7.04 12.66
N ASN A 135 3.94 5.76 13.01
CA ASN A 135 2.78 4.90 13.21
C ASN A 135 2.14 5.22 14.58
N ASP A 136 0.90 5.65 14.55
CA ASP A 136 0.09 6.02 15.72
C ASP A 136 -0.20 4.86 16.68
N ARG A 137 0.09 3.62 16.29
CA ARG A 137 -0.11 2.41 17.09
C ARG A 137 1.13 1.94 17.86
N LEU A 138 2.28 2.55 17.63
CA LEU A 138 3.51 2.25 18.36
C LEU A 138 3.41 2.77 19.80
N ASP A 139 4.18 2.17 20.70
CA ASP A 139 4.35 2.66 22.06
C ASP A 139 5.15 3.98 22.09
N ASP A 140 4.97 4.74 23.17
CA ASP A 140 5.57 6.06 23.30
C ASP A 140 7.12 6.01 23.36
N GLY A 141 7.70 4.94 23.92
CA GLY A 141 9.15 4.74 23.99
C GLY A 141 9.74 4.59 22.58
N THR A 142 9.20 3.69 21.79
CA THR A 142 9.64 3.49 20.39
C THR A 142 9.51 4.78 19.55
N ILE A 143 8.45 5.56 19.76
CA ILE A 143 8.28 6.83 19.06
C ILE A 143 9.30 7.86 19.54
N ALA A 144 9.55 7.94 20.85
CA ALA A 144 10.55 8.85 21.40
C ALA A 144 11.95 8.54 20.88
N ASP A 145 12.33 7.26 20.81
CA ASP A 145 13.61 6.81 20.23
C ASP A 145 13.73 7.21 18.76
N ALA A 146 12.67 7.03 17.97
CA ALA A 146 12.63 7.45 16.57
C ALA A 146 12.79 8.98 16.42
N CYS A 147 12.10 9.74 17.27
CA CYS A 147 12.21 11.19 17.29
C CYS A 147 13.64 11.65 17.65
N ALA A 148 14.26 11.00 18.64
CA ALA A 148 15.63 11.29 19.03
C ALA A 148 16.62 10.96 17.91
N ALA A 149 16.52 9.77 17.30
CA ALA A 149 17.40 9.33 16.22
C ALA A 149 17.36 10.26 14.99
N CYS A 150 16.19 10.80 14.66
CA CYS A 150 16.02 11.76 13.57
C CYS A 150 16.20 13.23 13.97
N GLY A 151 16.43 13.53 15.23
CA GLY A 151 16.53 14.92 15.71
C GLY A 151 15.24 15.71 15.49
N VAL A 152 14.07 15.08 15.69
CA VAL A 152 12.76 15.72 15.53
C VAL A 152 12.63 16.94 16.44
N LYS A 153 12.17 18.07 15.88
CA LYS A 153 12.00 19.33 16.62
C LYS A 153 10.57 19.59 17.06
N ALA A 154 9.61 19.06 16.32
CA ALA A 154 8.20 19.15 16.61
C ALA A 154 7.46 17.96 16.04
N ALA A 155 6.27 17.65 16.56
CA ALA A 155 5.42 16.58 16.02
C ALA A 155 3.96 17.01 15.95
N VAL A 156 3.30 16.67 14.84
CA VAL A 156 1.87 16.83 14.65
C VAL A 156 1.16 15.54 15.05
N SER A 157 0.21 15.65 15.98
CA SER A 157 -0.65 14.53 16.37
C SER A 157 -2.04 15.02 16.82
N GLU A 158 -3.00 14.12 17.03
CA GLU A 158 -4.30 14.48 17.62
C GLU A 158 -4.20 14.82 19.10
N GLY A 159 -3.42 14.06 19.88
CA GLY A 159 -3.31 14.28 21.33
C GLY A 159 -2.06 13.69 21.99
N ARG A 160 -1.32 12.80 21.29
CA ARG A 160 -0.11 12.18 21.84
C ARG A 160 1.08 13.14 21.86
N GLN A 161 1.90 13.07 22.90
CA GLN A 161 3.10 13.88 23.07
C GLN A 161 4.34 12.98 23.13
N PHE A 162 5.42 13.39 22.49
CA PHE A 162 6.63 12.56 22.28
C PHE A 162 7.90 13.23 22.83
N GLY A 163 7.78 14.08 23.85
CA GLY A 163 8.93 14.79 24.42
C GLY A 163 9.50 15.90 23.53
N VAL A 164 8.87 16.20 22.40
CA VAL A 164 9.20 17.29 21.48
C VAL A 164 8.06 18.31 21.43
N ARG A 165 8.25 19.46 20.78
CA ARG A 165 7.19 20.45 20.61
C ARG A 165 5.97 19.81 19.97
N HIS A 166 4.84 19.81 20.67
CA HIS A 166 3.60 19.22 20.21
C HIS A 166 2.73 20.24 19.46
N ILE A 167 2.32 19.89 18.26
CA ILE A 167 1.34 20.63 17.44
C ILE A 167 0.10 19.75 17.32
N ARG A 168 -1.03 20.21 17.86
CA ARG A 168 -2.29 19.49 17.74
C ARG A 168 -2.87 19.70 16.34
N LEU A 169 -3.45 18.65 15.76
CA LEU A 169 -4.12 18.77 14.46
C LEU A 169 -5.16 19.90 14.45
N ALA A 170 -5.91 20.07 15.54
CA ALA A 170 -6.90 21.16 15.67
C ALA A 170 -6.30 22.55 15.43
N GLN A 171 -5.05 22.80 15.80
CA GLN A 171 -4.37 24.06 15.55
C GLN A 171 -4.07 24.29 14.06
N LEU A 172 -3.94 23.22 13.26
CA LEU A 172 -3.74 23.30 11.82
C LEU A 172 -5.04 23.52 11.06
N LEU A 173 -6.19 23.26 11.69
CA LEU A 173 -7.51 23.47 11.12
C LEU A 173 -8.04 24.89 11.34
N GLU A 174 -7.35 25.70 12.15
CA GLU A 174 -7.69 27.10 12.32
C GLU A 174 -7.42 27.89 11.02
N ASP A 175 -8.24 28.89 10.76
CA ASP A 175 -8.08 29.72 9.56
C ASP A 175 -6.72 30.44 9.54
N ALA A 176 -6.13 30.47 8.34
CA ALA A 176 -4.89 31.18 8.09
C ALA A 176 -4.88 31.76 6.68
N ASP A 177 -4.27 32.91 6.54
CA ASP A 177 -4.02 33.51 5.23
C ASP A 177 -2.92 32.72 4.50
N ALA A 178 -3.32 32.06 3.44
CA ALA A 178 -2.46 31.26 2.60
C ALA A 178 -1.91 32.02 1.38
N SER A 179 -2.20 33.31 1.24
CA SER A 179 -1.79 34.12 0.08
C SER A 179 -0.28 34.23 -0.10
N SER A 180 0.48 34.14 1.00
CA SER A 180 1.95 34.21 1.00
C SER A 180 2.65 32.86 0.86
N VAL A 181 1.90 31.75 0.76
CA VAL A 181 2.49 30.43 0.63
C VAL A 181 3.02 30.22 -0.79
N THR A 182 4.32 29.96 -0.88
CA THR A 182 5.03 29.67 -2.14
C THR A 182 5.64 28.29 -2.10
N ASP A 183 6.01 27.75 -3.27
CA ASP A 183 6.67 26.45 -3.39
C ASP A 183 8.20 26.54 -3.29
N ASP A 184 8.77 27.72 -3.07
CA ASP A 184 10.23 27.96 -3.11
C ASP A 184 11.00 27.22 -2.02
N ARG A 185 10.30 26.81 -0.98
CA ARG A 185 10.84 26.23 0.25
C ARG A 185 10.52 24.75 0.42
N PHE A 186 9.99 24.16 -0.64
CA PHE A 186 9.51 22.77 -0.61
C PHE A 186 10.66 21.80 -0.34
N GLU A 187 10.53 20.99 0.72
CA GLU A 187 11.51 19.96 1.05
C GLU A 187 11.35 18.72 0.18
N ASN A 188 12.46 18.02 -0.03
CA ASN A 188 12.50 16.85 -0.91
C ASN A 188 12.75 15.53 -0.18
N GLU A 189 12.92 15.54 1.14
CA GLU A 189 13.23 14.33 1.91
C GLU A 189 12.17 14.01 2.94
N ILE A 190 11.82 12.73 3.06
CA ILE A 190 10.92 12.19 4.07
C ILE A 190 11.54 10.97 4.74
N PHE A 191 11.08 10.64 5.94
CA PHE A 191 11.56 9.50 6.70
C PHE A 191 10.44 8.54 7.05
N LEU A 192 10.69 7.24 6.84
CA LEU A 192 9.78 6.14 7.18
C LEU A 192 10.45 5.23 8.20
N MET A 193 9.69 4.83 9.21
CA MET A 193 10.12 3.81 10.16
C MET A 193 9.99 2.43 9.51
N SER A 194 11.02 1.61 9.60
CA SER A 194 10.96 0.21 9.18
C SER A 194 10.29 -0.64 10.26
N SER A 195 9.42 -1.56 9.84
CA SER A 195 8.64 -2.43 10.74
C SER A 195 9.42 -3.67 11.22
N ASN A 196 10.74 -3.68 11.17
CA ASN A 196 11.52 -4.87 11.46
C ASN A 196 11.41 -5.33 12.93
N SER A 197 11.31 -6.65 13.08
CA SER A 197 11.35 -7.39 14.36
C SER A 197 12.73 -7.39 15.04
N SER A 198 13.74 -6.74 14.44
CA SER A 198 15.07 -6.60 15.06
C SER A 198 15.02 -5.57 16.17
N GLN A 199 15.80 -5.79 17.24
CA GLN A 199 15.93 -4.90 18.41
C GLN A 199 16.41 -3.48 18.07
N HIS A 200 16.72 -3.19 16.80
CA HIS A 200 17.25 -1.93 16.32
C HIS A 200 16.23 -1.18 15.46
N LEU A 201 15.97 0.07 15.84
CA LEU A 201 15.12 0.98 15.07
C LEU A 201 15.82 1.35 13.76
N LYS A 202 15.20 1.02 12.62
CA LYS A 202 15.67 1.45 11.31
C LYS A 202 14.73 2.52 10.75
N ILE A 203 15.30 3.58 10.21
CA ILE A 203 14.57 4.67 9.57
C ILE A 203 15.13 4.87 8.17
N CYS A 204 14.25 4.87 7.19
CA CYS A 204 14.57 4.96 5.76
C CYS A 204 14.29 6.37 5.25
N GLY A 205 15.28 7.02 4.65
CA GLY A 205 15.14 8.31 3.98
C GLY A 205 14.75 8.14 2.51
N TYR A 206 13.72 8.86 2.07
CA TYR A 206 13.20 8.86 0.70
C TYR A 206 13.14 10.27 0.16
N THR A 207 13.36 10.42 -1.15
CA THR A 207 13.17 11.68 -1.89
C THR A 207 12.17 11.49 -3.02
N GLY A 208 11.80 12.56 -3.71
CA GLY A 208 10.92 12.50 -4.86
C GLY A 208 11.43 11.56 -5.98
N GLU A 209 12.76 11.41 -6.11
CA GLU A 209 13.36 10.52 -7.12
C GLU A 209 12.97 9.05 -6.93
N GLN A 210 12.96 8.54 -5.68
CA GLN A 210 12.53 7.18 -5.41
C GLN A 210 11.05 6.99 -5.75
N PHE A 211 10.20 7.95 -5.42
CA PHE A 211 8.79 7.91 -5.78
C PHE A 211 8.55 8.09 -7.29
N TYR A 212 9.37 8.85 -7.97
CA TYR A 212 9.37 8.92 -9.44
C TYR A 212 9.49 7.50 -10.04
N HIS A 213 10.48 6.73 -9.62
CA HIS A 213 10.67 5.35 -10.09
C HIS A 213 9.51 4.44 -9.68
N GLN A 214 8.99 4.55 -8.47
CA GLN A 214 7.82 3.81 -8.01
C GLN A 214 6.58 4.08 -8.88
N ILE A 215 6.38 5.31 -9.31
CA ILE A 215 5.26 5.68 -10.20
C ILE A 215 5.45 5.08 -11.61
N LEU A 216 6.68 5.10 -12.16
CA LEU A 216 6.98 4.43 -13.43
C LEU A 216 6.66 2.94 -13.38
N ASP A 217 7.02 2.25 -12.29
CA ASP A 217 6.70 0.85 -12.09
C ASP A 217 5.18 0.62 -11.98
N SER A 218 4.46 1.49 -11.27
CA SER A 218 3.01 1.41 -11.18
C SER A 218 2.31 1.54 -12.54
N ALA A 219 2.82 2.40 -13.41
CA ALA A 219 2.33 2.53 -14.79
C ALA A 219 2.49 1.23 -15.59
N ALA A 220 3.54 0.44 -15.30
CA ALA A 220 3.72 -0.89 -15.90
C ALA A 220 2.63 -1.89 -15.46
N ILE A 221 2.14 -1.80 -14.22
CA ILE A 221 0.99 -2.60 -13.73
C ILE A 221 -0.22 -2.35 -14.63
N LEU A 222 -0.55 -1.08 -14.89
CA LEU A 222 -1.67 -0.70 -15.74
C LEU A 222 -1.53 -1.22 -17.19
N ARG A 223 -0.31 -1.27 -17.71
CA ARG A 223 -0.05 -1.78 -19.06
C ARG A 223 -0.18 -3.31 -19.15
N ARG A 224 0.24 -4.05 -18.13
CA ARG A 224 0.30 -5.52 -18.10
C ARG A 224 -1.00 -6.17 -17.61
N CYS A 225 -1.69 -5.59 -16.65
CA CYS A 225 -2.87 -6.19 -16.02
C CYS A 225 -4.14 -5.97 -16.85
N ARG A 226 -4.61 -7.04 -17.54
CA ARG A 226 -5.87 -7.00 -18.33
C ARG A 226 -7.11 -6.80 -17.45
N ALA A 227 -7.10 -7.26 -16.21
CA ALA A 227 -8.21 -7.10 -15.28
C ALA A 227 -8.51 -5.62 -15.03
N ILE A 228 -7.48 -4.83 -14.76
CA ILE A 228 -7.61 -3.39 -14.55
C ILE A 228 -8.18 -2.70 -15.80
N LYS A 229 -7.75 -3.09 -17.01
CA LYS A 229 -8.22 -2.46 -18.26
C LYS A 229 -9.72 -2.56 -18.48
N LYS A 230 -10.36 -3.64 -18.03
CA LYS A 230 -11.81 -3.82 -18.17
C LYS A 230 -12.62 -2.87 -17.29
N HIS A 231 -12.03 -2.43 -16.17
CA HIS A 231 -12.70 -1.65 -15.14
C HIS A 231 -12.48 -0.14 -15.27
N TYR A 232 -11.65 0.29 -16.20
CA TYR A 232 -11.42 1.71 -16.46
C TYR A 232 -12.62 2.48 -17.04
N LYS A 233 -13.73 1.80 -17.29
CA LYS A 233 -14.98 2.45 -17.68
C LYS A 233 -15.69 3.16 -16.53
N GLY A 234 -15.24 2.97 -15.30
CA GLY A 234 -15.81 3.56 -14.10
C GLY A 234 -14.77 4.34 -13.28
N ARG A 235 -15.23 5.02 -12.25
CA ARG A 235 -14.38 5.69 -11.28
C ARG A 235 -13.59 4.66 -10.49
N LEU A 236 -12.26 4.74 -10.52
CA LEU A 236 -11.41 3.86 -9.73
C LEU A 236 -11.32 4.40 -8.32
N LYS A 237 -11.62 3.53 -7.34
CA LYS A 237 -11.60 3.85 -5.92
C LYS A 237 -10.79 2.78 -5.18
N LEU A 238 -9.83 3.21 -4.38
CA LEU A 238 -9.00 2.35 -3.54
C LEU A 238 -9.37 2.55 -2.08
N LEU A 239 -9.54 1.43 -1.37
CA LEU A 239 -9.77 1.46 0.07
C LEU A 239 -8.48 1.88 0.79
N ALA A 240 -8.51 2.96 1.56
CA ALA A 240 -7.39 3.48 2.34
C ALA A 240 -7.20 2.68 3.64
N LEU A 241 -6.97 1.37 3.51
CA LEU A 241 -6.86 0.42 4.62
C LEU A 241 -5.45 0.39 5.24
N LEU A 242 -4.41 0.44 4.40
CA LEU A 242 -3.02 0.37 4.86
C LEU A 242 -2.55 1.72 5.41
N PRO A 243 -1.85 1.75 6.55
CA PRO A 243 -1.32 2.99 7.11
C PRO A 243 -0.35 3.68 6.15
N PHE A 244 -0.52 4.98 5.94
CA PHE A 244 0.36 5.78 5.06
C PHE A 244 1.74 6.03 5.64
N CYS A 245 1.94 5.76 6.92
CA CYS A 245 3.27 5.80 7.56
C CYS A 245 4.17 4.61 7.17
N HIS A 246 3.65 3.60 6.48
CA HIS A 246 4.42 2.47 5.96
C HIS A 246 4.56 2.54 4.44
N ILE A 247 5.70 2.05 3.90
CA ILE A 247 6.01 2.13 2.47
C ILE A 247 4.91 1.54 1.57
N PHE A 248 4.28 0.44 1.96
CA PHE A 248 3.20 -0.16 1.16
C PHE A 248 1.96 0.74 1.14
N GLY A 249 1.57 1.32 2.27
CA GLY A 249 0.48 2.30 2.33
C GLY A 249 0.81 3.59 1.59
N LEU A 250 2.00 4.14 1.83
CA LEU A 250 2.43 5.39 1.21
C LEU A 250 2.58 5.25 -0.32
N ALA A 251 3.38 4.29 -0.77
CA ALA A 251 3.68 4.16 -2.20
C ALA A 251 2.49 3.58 -2.99
N ALA A 252 1.99 2.38 -2.62
CA ALA A 252 0.98 1.71 -3.45
C ALA A 252 -0.43 2.23 -3.24
N VAL A 253 -0.82 2.57 -1.99
CA VAL A 253 -2.18 3.05 -1.74
C VAL A 253 -2.29 4.53 -2.06
N TYR A 254 -1.39 5.35 -1.52
CA TYR A 254 -1.51 6.79 -1.68
C TYR A 254 -0.85 7.27 -2.99
N ILE A 255 0.48 7.20 -3.12
CA ILE A 255 1.20 7.87 -4.21
C ILE A 255 0.83 7.29 -5.58
N TRP A 256 0.89 5.97 -5.78
CA TRP A 256 0.56 5.35 -7.08
C TRP A 256 -0.85 5.66 -7.54
N PHE A 257 -1.81 5.68 -6.60
CA PHE A 257 -3.21 5.83 -6.94
C PHE A 257 -3.57 7.29 -7.16
N CYS A 258 -3.13 8.16 -6.25
CA CYS A 258 -3.43 9.58 -6.31
C CYS A 258 -2.66 10.32 -7.40
N PHE A 259 -1.46 9.86 -7.79
CA PHE A 259 -0.73 10.44 -8.91
C PHE A 259 -1.55 10.43 -10.22
N PHE A 260 -2.38 9.42 -10.42
CA PHE A 260 -3.31 9.35 -11.54
C PHE A 260 -4.70 9.91 -11.21
N SER A 261 -4.79 10.82 -10.26
CA SER A 261 -6.02 11.55 -9.88
C SER A 261 -7.19 10.63 -9.55
N ARG A 262 -6.92 9.54 -8.79
CA ARG A 262 -7.93 8.56 -8.37
C ARG A 262 -8.40 8.83 -6.95
N THR A 263 -9.47 8.16 -6.56
CA THR A 263 -10.16 8.39 -5.29
C THR A 263 -9.75 7.39 -4.23
N LEU A 264 -9.39 7.86 -3.06
CA LEU A 264 -9.25 7.06 -1.84
C LEU A 264 -10.58 7.02 -1.09
N VAL A 265 -10.92 5.86 -0.56
CA VAL A 265 -12.10 5.68 0.30
C VAL A 265 -11.62 5.41 1.72
N PHE A 266 -11.93 6.33 2.63
CA PHE A 266 -11.52 6.24 4.02
C PHE A 266 -12.56 5.49 4.86
N LEU A 267 -12.06 4.70 5.80
CA LEU A 267 -12.84 3.92 6.75
C LEU A 267 -13.07 4.73 8.02
N LYS A 268 -14.24 4.56 8.63
CA LYS A 268 -14.52 5.09 9.96
C LYS A 268 -13.78 4.29 11.04
N ASP A 269 -13.74 2.99 10.90
CA ASP A 269 -13.07 2.03 11.76
C ASP A 269 -12.71 0.76 10.98
N LEU A 270 -11.98 -0.16 11.61
CA LEU A 270 -11.52 -1.41 10.99
C LEU A 270 -12.43 -2.62 11.31
N ALA A 271 -13.64 -2.40 11.82
CA ALA A 271 -14.58 -3.49 12.06
C ALA A 271 -14.96 -4.18 10.74
N PRO A 272 -15.08 -5.52 10.71
CA PRO A 272 -15.37 -6.27 9.49
C PRO A 272 -16.62 -5.78 8.75
N ASP A 273 -17.68 -5.47 9.47
CA ASP A 273 -18.92 -4.99 8.88
C ASP A 273 -18.76 -3.56 8.31
N THR A 274 -18.01 -2.68 8.98
CA THR A 274 -17.67 -1.34 8.47
C THR A 274 -16.91 -1.45 7.15
N ILE A 275 -15.92 -2.34 7.07
CA ILE A 275 -15.13 -2.55 5.85
C ILE A 275 -16.04 -3.03 4.71
N VAL A 276 -16.84 -4.08 4.93
CA VAL A 276 -17.74 -4.65 3.92
C VAL A 276 -18.75 -3.61 3.44
N ASN A 277 -19.39 -2.90 4.37
CA ASN A 277 -20.39 -1.89 4.05
C ASN A 277 -19.77 -0.69 3.29
N THR A 278 -18.59 -0.24 3.69
CA THR A 278 -17.86 0.84 3.00
C THR A 278 -17.49 0.43 1.58
N VAL A 279 -16.93 -0.78 1.40
CA VAL A 279 -16.56 -1.29 0.07
C VAL A 279 -17.77 -1.29 -0.86
N ARG A 280 -18.92 -1.75 -0.40
CA ARG A 280 -20.16 -1.81 -1.17
C ARG A 280 -20.76 -0.43 -1.45
N LYS A 281 -20.92 0.38 -0.40
CA LYS A 281 -21.54 1.70 -0.47
C LYS A 281 -20.80 2.63 -1.41
N HIS A 282 -19.46 2.65 -1.31
CA HIS A 282 -18.61 3.48 -2.15
C HIS A 282 -18.27 2.84 -3.49
N ARG A 283 -18.68 1.58 -3.72
CA ARG A 283 -18.31 0.79 -4.91
C ARG A 283 -16.79 0.76 -5.12
N VAL A 284 -16.06 0.44 -4.07
CA VAL A 284 -14.60 0.32 -4.08
C VAL A 284 -14.17 -0.69 -5.15
N THR A 285 -13.15 -0.34 -5.91
CA THR A 285 -12.65 -1.15 -7.03
C THR A 285 -11.34 -1.86 -6.71
N HIS A 286 -10.57 -1.33 -5.76
CA HIS A 286 -9.24 -1.82 -5.40
C HIS A 286 -9.11 -1.99 -3.89
N ILE A 287 -8.54 -3.12 -3.45
CA ILE A 287 -8.22 -3.38 -2.04
C ILE A 287 -6.77 -3.88 -1.98
N PHE A 288 -5.90 -3.11 -1.32
CA PHE A 288 -4.54 -3.50 -1.01
C PHE A 288 -4.43 -3.70 0.50
N ALA A 289 -3.95 -4.87 0.91
CA ALA A 289 -3.96 -5.25 2.32
C ALA A 289 -2.81 -6.21 2.66
N VAL A 290 -2.52 -6.33 3.94
CA VAL A 290 -1.60 -7.35 4.46
C VAL A 290 -2.24 -8.74 4.47
N PRO A 291 -1.44 -9.84 4.52
CA PRO A 291 -1.97 -11.21 4.55
C PRO A 291 -3.01 -11.45 5.63
N LEU A 292 -2.79 -10.94 6.83
CA LEU A 292 -3.71 -11.08 7.97
C LEU A 292 -5.14 -10.61 7.65
N PHE A 293 -5.30 -9.54 6.88
CA PHE A 293 -6.62 -9.08 6.44
C PHE A 293 -7.32 -10.15 5.59
N TRP A 294 -6.61 -10.69 4.59
CA TRP A 294 -7.16 -11.71 3.70
C TRP A 294 -7.46 -13.03 4.42
N GLU A 295 -6.64 -13.40 5.39
CA GLU A 295 -6.88 -14.56 6.27
C GLU A 295 -8.13 -14.38 7.10
N THR A 296 -8.33 -13.20 7.69
CA THR A 296 -9.54 -12.87 8.47
C THR A 296 -10.78 -12.95 7.59
N VAL A 297 -10.72 -12.43 6.37
CA VAL A 297 -11.81 -12.54 5.38
C VAL A 297 -12.10 -14.01 5.05
N TYR A 298 -11.07 -14.84 4.86
CA TYR A 298 -11.20 -16.26 4.57
C TYR A 298 -11.81 -17.02 5.75
N LYS A 299 -11.26 -16.85 6.96
CA LYS A 299 -11.76 -17.52 8.18
C LYS A 299 -13.23 -17.16 8.46
N SER A 300 -13.57 -15.87 8.38
CA SER A 300 -14.95 -15.41 8.56
C SER A 300 -15.93 -16.02 7.53
N ALA A 301 -15.49 -16.15 6.28
CA ALA A 301 -16.29 -16.78 5.24
C ALA A 301 -16.49 -18.28 5.52
N LEU A 302 -15.43 -18.99 5.96
CA LEU A 302 -15.52 -20.41 6.31
C LEU A 302 -16.53 -20.67 7.44
N VAL A 303 -16.49 -19.85 8.49
CA VAL A 303 -17.45 -19.95 9.63
C VAL A 303 -18.88 -19.81 9.11
N ARG A 304 -19.17 -18.73 8.38
CA ARG A 304 -20.53 -18.50 7.82
C ARG A 304 -21.02 -19.62 6.88
N ILE A 305 -20.10 -20.22 6.10
CA ILE A 305 -20.45 -21.33 5.20
C ILE A 305 -20.70 -22.63 6.00
N ARG A 306 -19.93 -22.86 7.06
CA ARG A 306 -20.09 -24.02 7.96
C ARG A 306 -21.43 -23.98 8.70
N GLU A 307 -21.85 -22.81 9.16
CA GLU A 307 -23.17 -22.58 9.80
C GLU A 307 -24.37 -22.93 8.89
N ARG A 308 -24.19 -22.89 7.57
CA ARG A 308 -25.20 -23.30 6.58
C ARG A 308 -25.32 -24.81 6.40
N GLY A 309 -24.53 -25.58 7.12
CA GLY A 309 -24.57 -27.02 7.19
C GLY A 309 -23.43 -27.72 6.45
N HIS A 310 -23.15 -28.94 6.93
CA HIS A 310 -21.99 -29.73 6.49
C HIS A 310 -21.94 -29.98 4.97
N ARG A 311 -23.08 -30.30 4.35
CA ARG A 311 -23.14 -30.52 2.90
C ARG A 311 -22.75 -29.30 2.08
N THR A 312 -23.15 -28.10 2.53
CA THR A 312 -22.78 -26.82 1.88
C THR A 312 -21.28 -26.58 2.00
N TYR A 313 -20.73 -26.81 3.17
CA TYR A 313 -19.30 -26.67 3.44
C TYR A 313 -18.45 -27.61 2.57
N GLU A 314 -18.81 -28.89 2.50
CA GLU A 314 -18.16 -29.88 1.62
C GLU A 314 -18.21 -29.51 0.14
N LYS A 315 -19.40 -29.08 -0.32
CA LYS A 315 -19.56 -28.59 -1.72
C LYS A 315 -18.67 -27.38 -2.00
N PHE A 316 -18.57 -26.47 -1.05
CA PHE A 316 -17.71 -25.32 -1.13
C PHE A 316 -16.23 -25.73 -1.25
N LEU A 317 -15.74 -26.62 -0.38
CA LEU A 317 -14.35 -27.09 -0.42
C LEU A 317 -14.00 -27.81 -1.73
N ARG A 318 -14.92 -28.63 -2.26
CA ARG A 318 -14.76 -29.25 -3.58
C ARG A 318 -14.70 -28.20 -4.69
N GLY A 319 -15.60 -27.21 -4.69
CA GLY A 319 -15.57 -26.09 -5.61
C GLY A 319 -14.25 -25.34 -5.58
N LEU A 320 -13.72 -25.09 -4.39
CA LEU A 320 -12.45 -24.41 -4.19
C LEU A 320 -11.25 -25.16 -4.79
N LYS A 321 -11.21 -26.50 -4.64
CA LYS A 321 -10.19 -27.34 -5.28
C LYS A 321 -10.28 -27.29 -6.81
N LEU A 322 -11.49 -27.25 -7.39
CA LEU A 322 -11.74 -27.25 -8.84
C LEU A 322 -11.51 -25.90 -9.50
N CYS A 323 -11.47 -24.78 -8.76
CA CYS A 323 -11.24 -23.45 -9.33
C CYS A 323 -9.88 -23.31 -10.04
N GLY A 324 -8.90 -24.15 -9.72
CA GLY A 324 -7.60 -24.22 -10.42
C GLY A 324 -7.63 -24.91 -11.79
N VAL A 325 -8.73 -25.58 -12.17
CA VAL A 325 -8.87 -26.33 -13.43
C VAL A 325 -9.22 -25.34 -14.56
N PRO A 326 -8.53 -25.41 -15.72
CA PRO A 326 -8.85 -24.56 -16.87
C PRO A 326 -10.31 -24.75 -17.32
N LEU A 327 -10.95 -23.67 -17.80
CA LEU A 327 -12.35 -23.58 -18.23
C LEU A 327 -13.37 -23.85 -17.10
N LEU A 328 -13.32 -25.00 -16.43
CA LEU A 328 -14.20 -25.36 -15.33
C LEU A 328 -14.08 -24.36 -14.16
N GLY A 329 -12.85 -23.96 -13.80
CA GLY A 329 -12.61 -22.99 -12.75
C GLY A 329 -13.27 -21.64 -13.03
N ARG A 330 -13.33 -21.19 -14.28
CA ARG A 330 -14.02 -19.94 -14.64
C ARG A 330 -15.53 -20.02 -14.42
N LEU A 331 -16.15 -21.14 -14.75
CA LEU A 331 -17.58 -21.38 -14.54
C LEU A 331 -17.90 -21.45 -13.04
N ILE A 332 -17.09 -22.20 -12.29
CA ILE A 332 -17.23 -22.31 -10.83
C ILE A 332 -17.08 -20.94 -10.16
N THR A 333 -16.07 -20.16 -10.51
CA THR A 333 -15.87 -18.79 -9.99
C THR A 333 -17.06 -17.90 -10.33
N ARG A 334 -17.59 -17.98 -11.55
CA ARG A 334 -18.68 -17.11 -11.99
C ARG A 334 -20.02 -17.45 -11.32
N PHE A 335 -20.36 -18.73 -11.21
CA PHE A 335 -21.67 -19.19 -10.77
C PHE A 335 -21.64 -19.79 -9.36
N GLY A 336 -20.65 -20.63 -9.03
CA GLY A 336 -20.57 -21.34 -7.78
C GLY A 336 -20.18 -20.48 -6.57
N PHE A 337 -19.46 -19.37 -6.79
CA PHE A 337 -19.05 -18.43 -5.74
C PHE A 337 -19.79 -17.10 -5.76
N ARG A 338 -20.88 -17.01 -6.55
CA ARG A 338 -21.65 -15.76 -6.64
C ARG A 338 -22.17 -15.31 -5.29
N GLU A 339 -22.80 -16.19 -4.54
CA GLU A 339 -23.34 -15.89 -3.22
C GLU A 339 -22.26 -15.47 -2.22
N VAL A 340 -21.09 -16.11 -2.24
CA VAL A 340 -19.93 -15.72 -1.44
C VAL A 340 -19.51 -14.28 -1.80
N ARG A 341 -19.41 -13.96 -3.07
CA ARG A 341 -19.06 -12.62 -3.57
C ARG A 341 -20.10 -11.58 -3.15
N ASP A 342 -21.39 -11.91 -3.31
CA ASP A 342 -22.48 -11.00 -2.95
C ASP A 342 -22.55 -10.74 -1.44
N ASN A 343 -22.07 -11.66 -0.61
CA ASN A 343 -21.98 -11.52 0.85
C ASN A 343 -20.64 -10.95 1.37
N LEU A 344 -19.62 -10.82 0.51
CA LEU A 344 -18.35 -10.15 0.84
C LEU A 344 -18.35 -8.70 0.32
N PHE A 345 -17.59 -8.44 -0.71
CA PHE A 345 -17.31 -7.08 -1.23
C PHE A 345 -18.20 -6.69 -2.43
N GLY A 346 -19.08 -7.59 -2.89
CA GLY A 346 -19.89 -7.35 -4.09
C GLY A 346 -19.09 -7.42 -5.40
N GLU A 347 -19.62 -6.81 -6.46
CA GLU A 347 -19.08 -6.94 -7.82
C GLU A 347 -18.11 -5.82 -8.22
N SER A 348 -17.98 -4.75 -7.42
CA SER A 348 -17.17 -3.59 -7.80
C SER A 348 -15.66 -3.82 -7.68
N VAL A 349 -15.23 -4.72 -6.80
CA VAL A 349 -13.81 -4.99 -6.57
C VAL A 349 -13.22 -5.76 -7.74
N CYS A 350 -12.23 -5.16 -8.39
CA CYS A 350 -11.66 -5.69 -9.63
C CYS A 350 -10.17 -6.00 -9.57
N PHE A 351 -9.48 -5.53 -8.53
CA PHE A 351 -8.06 -5.78 -8.35
C PHE A 351 -7.67 -5.68 -6.87
N CYS A 352 -6.92 -6.68 -6.42
CA CYS A 352 -6.45 -6.79 -5.04
C CYS A 352 -4.96 -7.11 -5.02
N ILE A 353 -4.25 -6.55 -4.01
CA ILE A 353 -2.85 -6.90 -3.72
C ILE A 353 -2.75 -7.35 -2.27
N SER A 354 -2.01 -8.44 -2.02
CA SER A 354 -1.47 -8.80 -0.74
C SER A 354 0.03 -8.51 -0.73
N GLY A 355 0.53 -7.86 0.32
CA GLY A 355 1.95 -7.57 0.47
C GLY A 355 2.31 -7.31 1.93
N GLY A 356 3.62 -7.23 2.22
CA GLY A 356 4.12 -7.00 3.58
C GLY A 356 4.16 -8.26 4.44
N GLY A 357 4.07 -9.45 3.85
CA GLY A 357 4.20 -10.73 4.56
C GLY A 357 3.82 -11.93 3.69
N ALA A 358 4.05 -13.13 4.19
CA ALA A 358 3.67 -14.37 3.52
C ALA A 358 2.17 -14.58 3.56
N ILE A 359 1.57 -15.00 2.44
CA ILE A 359 0.14 -15.33 2.33
C ILE A 359 -0.04 -16.80 2.00
N SER A 360 -0.96 -17.47 2.68
CA SER A 360 -1.20 -18.89 2.46
C SER A 360 -1.85 -19.18 1.10
N ALA A 361 -1.53 -20.34 0.52
CA ALA A 361 -2.08 -20.77 -0.76
C ALA A 361 -3.61 -20.92 -0.71
N ASP A 362 -4.17 -21.28 0.43
CA ASP A 362 -5.63 -21.44 0.60
C ASP A 362 -6.35 -20.10 0.56
N VAL A 363 -5.80 -19.08 1.20
CA VAL A 363 -6.33 -17.72 1.15
C VAL A 363 -6.27 -17.17 -0.28
N LEU A 364 -5.13 -17.30 -0.95
CA LEU A 364 -5.00 -16.91 -2.37
C LEU A 364 -6.04 -17.64 -3.25
N ARG A 365 -6.22 -18.94 -3.02
CA ARG A 365 -7.19 -19.75 -3.76
C ARG A 365 -8.61 -19.27 -3.51
N PHE A 366 -8.98 -19.07 -2.24
CA PHE A 366 -10.30 -18.62 -1.85
C PHE A 366 -10.66 -17.26 -2.46
N VAL A 367 -9.83 -16.24 -2.27
CA VAL A 367 -10.11 -14.88 -2.74
C VAL A 367 -10.20 -14.82 -4.26
N ASN A 368 -9.30 -15.52 -4.97
CA ASN A 368 -9.36 -15.62 -6.42
C ASN A 368 -10.57 -16.44 -6.90
N ALA A 369 -10.98 -17.49 -6.19
CA ALA A 369 -12.18 -18.28 -6.47
C ALA A 369 -13.47 -17.49 -6.24
N ALA A 370 -13.52 -16.65 -5.22
CA ALA A 370 -14.63 -15.72 -4.98
C ALA A 370 -14.77 -14.66 -6.09
N GLY A 371 -13.81 -14.57 -6.99
CA GLY A 371 -13.86 -13.66 -8.16
C GLY A 371 -13.09 -12.36 -7.97
N TYR A 372 -12.35 -12.23 -6.88
CA TYR A 372 -11.48 -11.08 -6.62
C TYR A 372 -10.04 -11.40 -7.08
N PRO A 373 -9.51 -10.70 -8.10
CA PRO A 373 -8.15 -10.94 -8.58
C PRO A 373 -7.11 -10.51 -7.55
N LEU A 374 -6.78 -11.42 -6.61
CA LEU A 374 -5.76 -11.18 -5.60
C LEU A 374 -4.39 -11.55 -6.15
N SER A 375 -3.51 -10.58 -6.21
CA SER A 375 -2.11 -10.68 -6.59
C SER A 375 -1.22 -10.60 -5.35
N ASN A 376 -0.15 -11.39 -5.32
CA ASN A 376 0.86 -11.27 -4.28
C ASN A 376 1.94 -10.27 -4.75
N GLY A 377 2.40 -9.38 -3.86
CA GLY A 377 3.43 -8.38 -4.11
C GLY A 377 4.55 -8.48 -3.09
N TYR A 378 5.74 -7.97 -3.47
CA TYR A 378 6.91 -7.95 -2.62
C TYR A 378 7.58 -6.58 -2.62
N GLY A 379 8.05 -6.21 -1.46
CA GLY A 379 8.80 -5.00 -1.18
C GLY A 379 9.10 -4.88 0.32
N MET A 380 9.99 -3.97 0.65
CA MET A 380 10.40 -3.65 2.01
C MET A 380 10.52 -2.14 2.16
N THR A 381 10.56 -1.65 3.41
CA THR A 381 10.77 -0.21 3.64
C THR A 381 12.08 0.27 3.05
N GLU A 382 13.10 -0.58 3.00
CA GLU A 382 14.44 -0.23 2.51
C GLU A 382 14.56 -0.15 0.99
N ILE A 383 13.71 -0.89 0.25
CA ILE A 383 13.84 -1.01 -1.22
C ILE A 383 12.59 -0.58 -2.00
N GLY A 384 11.53 -0.15 -1.30
CA GLY A 384 10.25 0.13 -1.93
C GLY A 384 9.53 -1.15 -2.39
N ILE A 385 8.58 -1.00 -3.32
CA ILE A 385 7.82 -2.11 -3.89
C ILE A 385 8.49 -2.53 -5.20
N THR A 386 8.95 -3.77 -5.28
CA THR A 386 9.82 -4.23 -6.35
C THR A 386 9.20 -5.27 -7.27
N SER A 387 8.13 -5.94 -6.85
CA SER A 387 7.38 -6.86 -7.72
C SER A 387 5.93 -7.06 -7.31
N VAL A 388 5.08 -7.42 -8.27
CA VAL A 388 3.69 -7.86 -8.09
C VAL A 388 3.38 -8.94 -9.13
N GLU A 389 2.68 -10.01 -8.74
CA GLU A 389 2.21 -11.04 -9.67
C GLU A 389 1.08 -10.50 -10.57
N LEU A 390 1.39 -10.13 -11.78
CA LEU A 390 0.49 -9.46 -12.73
C LEU A 390 -0.18 -10.42 -13.74
N SER A 391 -0.11 -11.73 -13.51
CA SER A 391 -0.77 -12.67 -14.41
C SER A 391 -2.29 -12.49 -14.46
N GLY A 392 -2.86 -12.43 -15.65
CA GLY A 392 -4.30 -12.44 -15.85
C GLY A 392 -4.96 -13.77 -15.48
N SER A 393 -4.16 -14.83 -15.25
CA SER A 393 -4.66 -16.17 -14.90
C SER A 393 -4.77 -16.34 -13.39
N ALA A 394 -5.99 -16.60 -12.90
CA ALA A 394 -6.23 -16.93 -11.50
C ALA A 394 -5.38 -18.14 -11.04
N ARG A 395 -5.21 -19.16 -11.89
CA ARG A 395 -4.37 -20.33 -11.60
C ARG A 395 -2.92 -19.95 -11.28
N VAL A 396 -2.38 -18.94 -11.94
CA VAL A 396 -1.01 -18.47 -11.68
C VAL A 396 -0.95 -17.71 -10.37
N ARG A 397 -1.89 -16.78 -10.13
CA ARG A 397 -1.96 -16.03 -8.88
C ARG A 397 -2.13 -16.92 -7.65
N MET A 398 -2.93 -17.99 -7.77
CA MET A 398 -3.17 -18.97 -6.70
C MET A 398 -1.92 -19.78 -6.29
N ARG A 399 -0.79 -19.67 -7.02
CA ARG A 399 0.47 -20.36 -6.70
C ARG A 399 1.37 -19.58 -5.73
N GLY A 400 1.01 -18.35 -5.37
CA GLY A 400 1.72 -17.56 -4.37
C GLY A 400 2.99 -16.87 -4.85
N SER A 401 3.26 -16.85 -6.17
CA SER A 401 4.40 -16.10 -6.70
C SER A 401 4.20 -14.60 -6.49
N VAL A 402 5.28 -13.87 -6.26
CA VAL A 402 5.31 -12.40 -6.28
C VAL A 402 5.55 -11.83 -7.69
N GLY A 403 5.58 -12.71 -8.70
CA GLY A 403 5.83 -12.33 -10.08
C GLY A 403 7.31 -12.25 -10.45
N ALA A 404 7.60 -11.47 -11.47
CA ALA A 404 8.95 -11.03 -11.83
C ALA A 404 9.16 -9.60 -11.31
N PRO A 405 10.40 -9.19 -11.06
CA PRO A 405 10.71 -7.82 -10.66
C PRO A 405 10.17 -6.80 -11.66
N PHE A 406 9.88 -5.60 -11.21
CA PHE A 406 9.59 -4.48 -12.07
C PHE A 406 10.80 -4.14 -12.95
N ALA A 407 10.58 -3.35 -13.98
CA ALA A 407 11.64 -3.01 -14.92
C ALA A 407 12.79 -2.20 -14.27
N SER A 408 12.52 -1.50 -13.19
CA SER A 408 13.50 -0.75 -12.42
C SER A 408 14.31 -1.61 -11.45
N ALA A 409 13.86 -2.85 -11.15
CA ALA A 409 14.46 -3.70 -10.12
C ALA A 409 15.23 -4.88 -10.73
N GLU A 410 16.40 -5.14 -10.21
CA GLU A 410 17.22 -6.32 -10.50
C GLU A 410 17.23 -7.24 -9.29
N TYR A 411 17.01 -8.54 -9.53
CA TYR A 411 17.02 -9.58 -8.50
C TYR A 411 18.17 -10.56 -8.74
N ARG A 412 18.93 -10.86 -7.70
CA ARG A 412 19.96 -11.88 -7.67
C ARG A 412 19.73 -12.80 -6.48
N ILE A 413 19.70 -14.09 -6.72
CA ILE A 413 19.67 -15.11 -5.65
C ILE A 413 21.12 -15.48 -5.32
N GLY A 414 21.48 -15.30 -4.05
CA GLY A 414 22.79 -15.68 -3.53
C GLY A 414 22.85 -17.17 -3.12
N ASP A 415 24.03 -17.57 -2.66
CA ASP A 415 24.25 -18.90 -2.10
C ASP A 415 23.36 -19.06 -0.85
N GLY A 416 22.62 -20.16 -0.77
CA GLY A 416 21.64 -20.37 0.30
C GLY A 416 20.23 -19.80 0.03
N GLY A 417 19.98 -19.23 -1.15
CA GLY A 417 18.65 -18.79 -1.59
C GLY A 417 18.26 -17.38 -1.16
N GLU A 418 19.14 -16.60 -0.58
CA GLU A 418 18.87 -15.20 -0.18
C GLU A 418 18.67 -14.31 -1.40
N LEU A 419 17.66 -13.44 -1.33
CA LEU A 419 17.40 -12.45 -2.37
C LEU A 419 18.23 -11.18 -2.13
N PHE A 420 18.97 -10.79 -3.13
CA PHE A 420 19.60 -9.48 -3.25
C PHE A 420 18.85 -8.65 -4.27
N VAL A 421 18.61 -7.39 -3.94
CA VAL A 421 17.86 -6.45 -4.79
C VAL A 421 18.70 -5.22 -5.08
N ARG A 422 18.72 -4.80 -6.35
CA ARG A 422 19.23 -3.48 -6.76
C ARG A 422 18.11 -2.76 -7.47
N THR A 423 17.77 -1.56 -6.97
CA THR A 423 16.63 -0.82 -7.49
C THR A 423 16.74 0.68 -7.17
N PRO A 424 16.44 1.59 -8.13
CA PRO A 424 16.37 3.03 -7.88
C PRO A 424 15.35 3.45 -6.82
N PRO A 425 14.18 2.76 -6.66
CA PRO A 425 13.27 3.01 -5.55
C PRO A 425 13.82 2.72 -4.14
N ALA A 426 15.02 2.18 -3.99
CA ALA A 426 15.62 1.95 -2.67
C ALA A 426 15.76 3.26 -1.89
N ALA A 427 15.58 3.18 -0.58
CA ALA A 427 15.79 4.31 0.32
C ALA A 427 17.20 4.88 0.12
N LYS A 428 17.31 6.21 0.05
CA LYS A 428 18.58 6.89 -0.20
C LYS A 428 19.51 6.85 1.01
N GLY A 429 18.95 6.83 2.23
CA GLY A 429 19.72 6.75 3.45
C GLY A 429 19.01 5.91 4.50
N LEU A 430 19.79 5.25 5.34
CA LEU A 430 19.31 4.46 6.48
C LEU A 430 19.87 5.04 7.77
N PHE A 431 19.00 5.27 8.76
CA PHE A 431 19.40 5.49 10.15
C PHE A 431 19.31 4.14 10.86
N CYS A 432 20.43 3.72 11.42
CA CYS A 432 20.52 2.55 12.29
C CYS A 432 21.45 2.91 13.45
N ASP A 433 21.05 2.62 14.67
CA ASP A 433 21.83 2.92 15.88
C ASP A 433 22.33 4.39 15.97
N GLY A 434 21.48 5.34 15.52
CA GLY A 434 21.77 6.77 15.53
C GLY A 434 22.72 7.27 14.43
N ALA A 435 23.26 6.39 13.59
CA ALA A 435 24.10 6.76 12.46
C ALA A 435 23.33 6.69 11.14
N ARG A 436 23.50 7.70 10.28
CA ARG A 436 22.98 7.69 8.90
C ARG A 436 24.04 7.11 7.98
N THR A 437 23.67 6.11 7.18
CA THR A 437 24.48 5.54 6.11
C THR A 437 23.77 5.67 4.77
N GLU A 438 24.49 6.03 3.72
CA GLU A 438 23.97 6.01 2.36
C GLU A 438 23.88 4.56 1.87
N GLN A 439 22.78 4.26 1.16
CA GLN A 439 22.54 2.93 0.61
C GLN A 439 22.93 2.94 -0.87
N ASP A 440 23.90 2.12 -1.24
CA ASP A 440 24.39 1.98 -2.61
C ASP A 440 24.55 0.50 -2.98
N GLY A 441 24.24 0.21 -4.26
CA GLY A 441 24.45 -1.10 -4.83
C GLY A 441 23.37 -2.16 -4.50
N TRP A 442 23.81 -3.37 -4.16
CA TRP A 442 22.94 -4.51 -3.89
C TRP A 442 22.54 -4.55 -2.41
N PHE A 443 21.23 -4.53 -2.15
CA PHE A 443 20.66 -4.70 -0.81
C PHE A 443 20.36 -6.18 -0.54
N ASN A 444 20.93 -6.75 0.54
CA ASN A 444 20.55 -8.07 1.03
C ASN A 444 19.24 -7.96 1.80
N THR A 445 18.22 -8.63 1.34
CA THR A 445 16.89 -8.59 1.96
C THR A 445 16.75 -9.54 3.15
N HIS A 446 17.67 -10.50 3.29
CA HIS A 446 17.57 -11.64 4.22
C HIS A 446 16.34 -12.52 3.99
N ASP A 447 15.57 -12.28 2.94
CA ASP A 447 14.45 -13.12 2.54
C ASP A 447 14.93 -14.24 1.62
N LEU A 448 14.43 -15.46 1.84
CA LEU A 448 14.74 -16.64 1.04
C LEU A 448 13.75 -16.78 -0.11
N PHE A 449 14.27 -17.03 -1.30
CA PHE A 449 13.46 -17.13 -2.51
C PHE A 449 13.77 -18.37 -3.34
N ALA A 450 12.72 -18.93 -3.95
CA ALA A 450 12.85 -19.91 -5.03
C ALA A 450 12.39 -19.29 -6.35
N VAL A 451 13.08 -19.66 -7.45
CA VAL A 451 12.72 -19.22 -8.80
C VAL A 451 12.18 -20.40 -9.60
N LYS A 452 10.97 -20.25 -10.14
CA LYS A 452 10.34 -21.27 -11.00
C LYS A 452 9.76 -20.60 -12.25
N ARG A 453 10.31 -20.91 -13.40
CA ARG A 453 9.85 -20.41 -14.71
C ARG A 453 9.81 -18.87 -14.77
N GLY A 454 10.88 -18.22 -14.28
CA GLY A 454 11.01 -16.75 -14.25
C GLY A 454 10.08 -16.03 -13.25
N ARG A 455 9.53 -16.75 -12.28
CA ARG A 455 8.70 -16.22 -11.20
C ARG A 455 9.34 -16.47 -9.86
N TYR A 456 9.23 -15.53 -8.97
CA TYR A 456 9.85 -15.54 -7.66
C TYR A 456 8.82 -15.94 -6.59
N TYR A 457 9.23 -16.79 -5.66
CA TYR A 457 8.40 -17.32 -4.57
C TYR A 457 9.13 -17.12 -3.26
N ILE A 458 8.50 -16.44 -2.32
CA ILE A 458 9.04 -16.27 -0.96
C ILE A 458 8.99 -17.64 -0.28
N GLN A 459 10.13 -18.01 0.35
CA GLN A 459 10.28 -19.24 1.13
C GLN A 459 10.37 -18.95 2.64
N GLY A 460 10.50 -17.69 3.04
CA GLY A 460 10.63 -17.21 4.42
C GLY A 460 11.80 -16.28 4.57
N ARG A 461 12.19 -16.01 5.81
CA ARG A 461 13.36 -15.18 6.16
C ARG A 461 14.48 -16.04 6.73
N LYS A 462 15.72 -15.67 6.44
CA LYS A 462 16.89 -16.34 6.98
C LYS A 462 17.00 -16.14 8.49
N ASP A 463 16.70 -14.94 8.95
CA ASP A 463 16.79 -14.56 10.36
C ASP A 463 15.71 -15.24 11.23
N ASP A 464 14.60 -15.68 10.62
CA ASP A 464 13.51 -16.37 11.29
C ASP A 464 13.66 -17.91 11.31
N LEU A 465 14.74 -18.44 10.68
CA LEU A 465 14.99 -19.88 10.66
C LEU A 465 15.30 -20.40 12.08
N LEU A 466 14.55 -21.42 12.50
CA LEU A 466 14.82 -22.12 13.75
C LEU A 466 15.83 -23.23 13.50
N VAL A 467 16.99 -23.11 14.14
CA VAL A 467 18.04 -24.13 14.06
C VAL A 467 17.77 -25.22 15.09
N CYS A 468 17.52 -26.44 14.61
CA CYS A 468 17.32 -27.61 15.46
C CYS A 468 18.66 -28.15 15.99
N SER A 469 18.62 -28.94 17.05
CA SER A 469 19.78 -29.61 17.65
C SER A 469 20.49 -30.57 16.69
N ASN A 470 19.81 -31.07 15.67
CA ASN A 470 20.38 -31.92 14.59
C ASN A 470 20.98 -31.12 13.42
N GLY A 471 20.98 -29.77 13.51
CA GLY A 471 21.49 -28.89 12.45
C GLY A 471 20.50 -28.61 11.33
N GLU A 472 19.26 -29.12 11.40
CA GLU A 472 18.21 -28.75 10.44
C GLU A 472 17.68 -27.34 10.70
N ASN A 473 17.48 -26.60 9.63
CA ASN A 473 16.85 -25.29 9.64
C ASN A 473 15.34 -25.45 9.34
N ILE A 474 14.50 -25.09 10.29
CA ILE A 474 13.06 -25.08 10.13
C ILE A 474 12.59 -23.67 9.90
N ASN A 475 11.84 -23.48 8.81
CA ASN A 475 11.16 -22.24 8.54
C ASN A 475 9.81 -22.25 9.30
N PRO A 476 9.60 -21.36 10.30
CA PRO A 476 8.38 -21.33 11.09
C PRO A 476 7.16 -21.08 10.21
N ASP A 477 7.18 -20.05 9.38
CA ASP A 477 6.04 -19.63 8.56
C ASP A 477 5.52 -20.73 7.63
N MET A 478 6.42 -21.52 7.05
CA MET A 478 6.04 -22.63 6.19
C MET A 478 5.54 -23.84 7.00
N THR A 479 6.18 -24.09 8.13
CA THR A 479 5.88 -25.25 8.98
C THR A 479 4.56 -25.04 9.73
N GLU A 480 4.29 -23.85 10.26
CA GLU A 480 3.04 -23.48 10.94
C GLU A 480 1.82 -23.68 10.04
N GLN A 481 1.95 -23.43 8.75
CA GLN A 481 0.87 -23.66 7.78
C GLN A 481 0.48 -25.13 7.61
N LEU A 482 1.33 -26.07 8.03
CA LEU A 482 1.06 -27.50 7.98
C LEU A 482 0.25 -27.99 9.18
N PHE A 483 0.30 -27.27 10.30
CA PHE A 483 -0.44 -27.62 11.51
C PHE A 483 -1.87 -27.09 11.42
N ARG A 484 -2.80 -28.02 11.32
CA ARG A 484 -4.23 -27.75 11.33
C ARG A 484 -4.93 -28.70 12.28
N ALA A 485 -5.55 -28.14 13.30
CA ALA A 485 -6.38 -28.89 14.23
C ALA A 485 -7.72 -28.17 14.43
N ASP A 486 -8.80 -28.95 14.60
CA ASP A 486 -10.09 -28.35 14.89
C ASP A 486 -10.04 -27.65 16.25
N GLY A 487 -10.48 -26.38 16.28
CA GLY A 487 -10.46 -25.55 17.48
C GLY A 487 -9.19 -24.71 17.66
N VAL A 488 -8.14 -24.93 16.87
CA VAL A 488 -6.91 -24.12 16.92
C VAL A 488 -7.04 -22.95 15.98
N GLN A 489 -6.95 -21.73 16.50
CA GLN A 489 -7.02 -20.49 15.73
C GLN A 489 -5.67 -20.09 15.14
N ARG A 490 -4.60 -20.31 15.91
CA ARG A 490 -3.25 -19.92 15.57
C ARG A 490 -2.24 -20.94 16.06
N VAL A 491 -1.20 -21.16 15.28
CA VAL A 491 -0.03 -21.96 15.66
C VAL A 491 1.19 -21.09 15.48
N CYS A 492 2.10 -21.14 16.44
CA CYS A 492 3.39 -20.47 16.40
C CYS A 492 4.50 -21.42 16.80
N LEU A 493 5.56 -21.47 16.01
CA LEU A 493 6.78 -22.22 16.30
C LEU A 493 7.82 -21.27 16.89
N LEU A 494 8.31 -21.59 18.08
CA LEU A 494 9.29 -20.78 18.81
C LEU A 494 10.50 -21.65 19.22
N PRO A 495 11.71 -21.07 19.32
CA PRO A 495 12.81 -21.77 19.94
C PRO A 495 12.48 -22.03 21.42
N SER A 496 12.80 -23.22 21.90
CA SER A 496 12.56 -23.56 23.30
C SER A 496 13.46 -22.74 24.22
N PRO A 497 12.93 -21.95 25.17
CA PRO A 497 13.75 -21.20 26.12
C PRO A 497 14.47 -22.09 27.14
N ARG A 498 14.08 -23.39 27.25
CA ARG A 498 14.64 -24.31 28.23
C ARG A 498 15.63 -25.29 27.64
N GLN A 499 15.61 -25.52 26.34
CA GLN A 499 16.44 -26.53 25.68
C GLN A 499 16.91 -26.03 24.31
N SER A 500 18.20 -25.74 24.19
CA SER A 500 18.80 -25.29 22.93
C SER A 500 18.54 -26.30 21.81
N GLY A 501 18.14 -25.80 20.64
CA GLY A 501 17.86 -26.61 19.45
C GLY A 501 16.56 -27.40 19.46
N LYS A 502 15.69 -27.23 20.49
CA LYS A 502 14.31 -27.72 20.47
C LYS A 502 13.34 -26.61 20.12
N ILE A 503 12.27 -26.99 19.46
CA ILE A 503 11.21 -26.09 19.02
C ILE A 503 9.94 -26.34 19.83
N LEU A 504 9.32 -25.28 20.28
CA LEU A 504 8.01 -25.27 20.91
C LEU A 504 6.94 -24.97 19.86
N LEU A 505 5.88 -25.77 19.87
CA LEU A 505 4.65 -25.45 19.15
C LEU A 505 3.68 -24.83 20.17
N VAL A 506 3.33 -23.59 19.94
CA VAL A 506 2.30 -22.89 20.72
C VAL A 506 1.05 -22.81 19.87
N ALA A 507 -0.10 -23.20 20.43
CA ALA A 507 -1.39 -23.15 19.74
C ALA A 507 -2.38 -22.31 20.54
N GLU A 508 -3.13 -21.47 19.86
CA GLU A 508 -4.20 -20.63 20.39
C GLU A 508 -5.57 -21.07 19.87
#